data_a8d067b8981cc089695b1213d7a58e54
#
_entry.id   a8d067b8981cc089695b1213d7a58e54
#
_cell.length_a   1.000
_cell.length_b   1.000
_cell.length_c   1.000
_cell.angle_alpha   90.00
_cell.angle_beta   90.00
_cell.angle_gamma   90.00
#
_symmetry.space_group_name_H-M   'P 1'
#
loop_
_entity.id
_entity.type
_entity.pdbx_description
1 polymer ?
#
loop_
_entity_poly.entity_id
_entity_poly.type
_entity_poly.pdbx_seq_one_letter_code
_entity_poly.pdbx_strand_id
1 'polypeptide(L)'
;MTHPLRRLTRPAPRQAGFSLLELLVAFSIMAMSLGLLYRVAGGSVRNVSDIHQHQQATWLAESLLASRQVVRADGWNESGESNGLRWQVRSTPYTTELNGPKAIPLHEIQIEITWPLVGRTGRLEAVTLLPEQKAPPGAVR
;
A
#
# COMPACT_ATOMS: atom_id res chain seq x y z
N MET A 1 -25.52 3.81 91.36
CA MET A 1 -24.65 4.59 90.46
C MET A 1 -24.80 4.02 89.11
N THR A 2 -25.67 4.63 88.29
CA THR A 2 -26.00 4.17 86.89
C THR A 2 -25.37 5.15 85.88
N HIS A 3 -24.41 4.67 85.13
CA HIS A 3 -23.77 5.42 84.04
C HIS A 3 -24.66 5.37 82.76
N PRO A 4 -25.00 6.50 82.21
CA PRO A 4 -25.69 6.49 80.92
C PRO A 4 -24.69 6.24 79.78
N LEU A 5 -24.99 5.23 78.94
CA LEU A 5 -24.27 4.94 77.70
C LEU A 5 -24.56 6.05 76.65
N ARG A 6 -23.55 6.82 76.33
CA ARG A 6 -23.60 7.88 75.29
C ARG A 6 -23.59 7.19 73.90
N ARG A 7 -24.75 7.17 73.27
CA ARG A 7 -24.85 6.71 71.83
C ARG A 7 -24.08 7.68 70.95
N LEU A 8 -23.03 7.16 70.36
CA LEU A 8 -22.29 7.82 69.26
C LEU A 8 -23.15 7.71 67.99
N THR A 9 -23.82 8.76 67.58
CA THR A 9 -24.46 8.87 66.29
C THR A 9 -23.40 9.03 65.21
N ARG A 10 -23.21 8.00 64.38
CA ARG A 10 -22.37 8.10 63.17
C ARG A 10 -23.03 9.07 62.22
N PRO A 11 -22.31 10.08 61.70
CA PRO A 11 -22.87 10.94 60.66
C PRO A 11 -23.11 10.10 59.41
N ALA A 12 -24.31 10.19 58.83
CA ALA A 12 -24.68 9.55 57.58
C ALA A 12 -23.78 10.08 56.44
N PRO A 13 -23.28 9.20 55.55
CA PRO A 13 -22.51 9.68 54.40
C PRO A 13 -23.39 10.61 53.57
N ARG A 14 -22.89 11.82 53.32
CA ARG A 14 -23.53 12.75 52.38
C ARG A 14 -23.52 12.13 51.00
N GLN A 15 -24.64 11.74 50.44
CA GLN A 15 -24.80 11.39 49.05
C GLN A 15 -24.58 12.68 48.24
N ALA A 16 -23.38 12.82 47.67
CA ALA A 16 -23.10 13.84 46.67
C ALA A 16 -23.79 13.41 45.36
N GLY A 17 -24.90 14.04 45.01
CA GLY A 17 -25.52 13.88 43.67
C GLY A 17 -24.59 14.45 42.60
N PHE A 18 -24.47 13.78 41.45
CA PHE A 18 -23.74 14.31 40.31
C PHE A 18 -24.40 15.64 39.82
N SER A 19 -23.56 16.64 39.59
CA SER A 19 -24.00 17.91 39.03
C SER A 19 -24.38 17.72 37.56
N LEU A 20 -25.42 18.38 37.10
CA LEU A 20 -25.85 18.40 35.70
C LEU A 20 -24.71 18.89 34.79
N LEU A 21 -23.88 19.81 35.27
CA LEU A 21 -22.70 20.31 34.60
C LEU A 21 -21.63 19.20 34.41
N GLU A 22 -21.42 18.38 35.43
CA GLU A 22 -20.45 17.28 35.37
C GLU A 22 -20.81 16.20 34.32
N LEU A 23 -22.12 15.87 34.24
CA LEU A 23 -22.66 15.01 33.19
C LEU A 23 -22.44 15.61 31.80
N LEU A 24 -22.69 16.91 31.64
CA LEU A 24 -22.53 17.60 30.35
C LEU A 24 -21.07 17.62 29.90
N VAL A 25 -20.15 17.88 30.83
CA VAL A 25 -18.69 17.81 30.54
C VAL A 25 -18.28 16.39 30.19
N ALA A 26 -18.75 15.39 30.94
CA ALA A 26 -18.42 13.98 30.66
C ALA A 26 -18.91 13.54 29.27
N PHE A 27 -20.13 13.89 28.88
CA PHE A 27 -20.66 13.62 27.55
C PHE A 27 -19.88 14.34 26.45
N SER A 28 -19.47 15.59 26.69
CA SER A 28 -18.69 16.35 25.73
C SER A 28 -17.32 15.67 25.45
N ILE A 29 -16.63 15.23 26.50
CA ILE A 29 -15.35 14.50 26.37
C ILE A 29 -15.56 13.17 25.64
N MET A 30 -16.62 12.43 25.99
CA MET A 30 -16.94 11.16 25.35
C MET A 30 -17.24 11.37 23.85
N ALA A 31 -18.03 12.37 23.47
CA ALA A 31 -18.34 12.69 22.09
C ALA A 31 -17.09 13.07 21.29
N MET A 32 -16.19 13.89 21.87
CA MET A 32 -14.91 14.22 21.24
C MET A 32 -14.03 12.99 21.05
N SER A 33 -13.93 12.14 22.06
CA SER A 33 -13.13 10.90 22.00
C SER A 33 -13.64 9.95 20.90
N LEU A 34 -14.97 9.74 20.83
CA LEU A 34 -15.59 8.95 19.77
C LEU A 34 -15.36 9.55 18.39
N GLY A 35 -15.46 10.87 18.26
CA GLY A 35 -15.20 11.58 17.00
C GLY A 35 -13.76 11.38 16.51
N LEU A 36 -12.78 11.43 17.42
CA LEU A 36 -11.38 11.15 17.11
C LEU A 36 -11.17 9.70 16.70
N LEU A 37 -11.77 8.74 17.41
CA LEU A 37 -11.68 7.30 17.05
C LEU A 37 -12.27 7.03 15.67
N TYR A 38 -13.41 7.61 15.34
CA TYR A 38 -14.02 7.50 14.02
C TYR A 38 -13.13 8.07 12.91
N ARG A 39 -12.45 9.18 13.18
CA ARG A 39 -11.53 9.81 12.23
C ARG A 39 -10.30 8.93 11.95
N VAL A 40 -9.74 8.33 12.99
CA VAL A 40 -8.60 7.40 12.87
C VAL A 40 -9.02 6.12 12.14
N ALA A 41 -10.15 5.52 12.50
CA ALA A 41 -10.66 4.32 11.85
C ALA A 41 -10.94 4.54 10.35
N GLY A 42 -11.55 5.67 9.98
CA GLY A 42 -11.84 6.00 8.59
C GLY A 42 -10.59 6.23 7.73
N GLY A 43 -9.49 6.70 8.32
CA GLY A 43 -8.19 6.82 7.65
C GLY A 43 -7.53 5.46 7.37
N SER A 44 -7.66 4.53 8.29
CA SER A 44 -7.04 3.20 8.20
C SER A 44 -7.60 2.37 7.03
N VAL A 45 -8.89 2.44 6.75
CA VAL A 45 -9.52 1.68 5.66
C VAL A 45 -8.99 2.13 4.29
N ARG A 46 -8.76 3.42 4.08
CA ARG A 46 -8.20 3.94 2.82
C ARG A 46 -6.77 3.49 2.59
N ASN A 47 -5.94 3.52 3.63
CA ASN A 47 -4.55 3.07 3.55
C ASN A 47 -4.42 1.58 3.22
N VAL A 48 -5.30 0.73 3.76
CA VAL A 48 -5.29 -0.72 3.47
C VAL A 48 -5.62 -1.00 2.01
N SER A 49 -6.57 -0.27 1.42
CA SER A 49 -6.92 -0.42 -0.01
C SER A 49 -5.74 -0.04 -0.92
N ASP A 50 -5.04 1.06 -0.61
CA ASP A 50 -3.88 1.51 -1.38
C ASP A 50 -2.73 0.51 -1.34
N ILE A 51 -2.46 -0.07 -0.16
CA ILE A 51 -1.43 -1.10 0.02
C ILE A 51 -1.77 -2.36 -0.78
N HIS A 52 -3.03 -2.79 -0.75
CA HIS A 52 -3.47 -3.98 -1.46
C HIS A 52 -3.32 -3.84 -2.98
N GLN A 53 -3.72 -2.70 -3.53
CA GLN A 53 -3.54 -2.42 -4.97
C GLN A 53 -2.06 -2.34 -5.36
N HIS A 54 -1.22 -1.76 -4.52
CA HIS A 54 0.23 -1.73 -4.75
C HIS A 54 0.84 -3.14 -4.75
N GLN A 55 0.42 -4.02 -3.85
CA GLN A 55 0.84 -5.43 -3.84
C GLN A 55 0.42 -6.16 -5.11
N GLN A 56 -0.82 -5.96 -5.57
CA GLN A 56 -1.30 -6.56 -6.82
C GLN A 56 -0.48 -6.08 -8.03
N ALA A 57 -0.13 -4.79 -8.07
CA ALA A 57 0.74 -4.24 -9.11
C ALA A 57 2.14 -4.86 -9.07
N THR A 58 2.70 -5.08 -7.87
CA THR A 58 4.00 -5.74 -7.72
C THR A 58 3.95 -7.18 -8.24
N TRP A 59 2.96 -7.96 -7.86
CA TRP A 59 2.80 -9.33 -8.36
C TRP A 59 2.59 -9.39 -9.87
N LEU A 60 1.87 -8.42 -10.45
CA LEU A 60 1.71 -8.33 -11.90
C LEU A 60 3.05 -8.04 -12.57
N ALA A 61 3.86 -7.11 -12.05
CA ALA A 61 5.19 -6.83 -12.58
C ALA A 61 6.09 -8.05 -12.53
N GLU A 62 6.13 -8.76 -11.40
CA GLU A 62 6.88 -10.00 -11.24
C GLU A 62 6.41 -11.09 -12.22
N SER A 63 5.11 -11.24 -12.40
CA SER A 63 4.53 -12.20 -13.34
C SER A 63 4.90 -11.89 -14.79
N LEU A 64 4.88 -10.61 -15.18
CA LEU A 64 5.32 -10.17 -16.50
C LEU A 64 6.79 -10.47 -16.71
N LEU A 65 7.66 -10.16 -15.76
CA LEU A 65 9.09 -10.47 -15.82
C LEU A 65 9.37 -11.97 -15.85
N ALA A 66 8.65 -12.76 -15.07
CA ALA A 66 8.80 -14.21 -15.05
C ALA A 66 8.37 -14.88 -16.38
N SER A 67 7.47 -14.24 -17.13
CA SER A 67 6.99 -14.77 -18.41
C SER A 67 8.04 -14.72 -19.52
N ARG A 68 9.08 -13.88 -19.38
CA ARG A 68 10.14 -13.70 -20.38
C ARG A 68 11.51 -13.56 -19.73
N GLN A 69 12.42 -14.44 -20.12
CA GLN A 69 13.83 -14.41 -19.69
C GLN A 69 14.75 -13.83 -20.76
N VAL A 70 14.28 -13.74 -21.98
CA VAL A 70 15.00 -13.21 -23.14
C VAL A 70 14.09 -12.36 -23.99
N VAL A 71 14.66 -11.44 -24.73
CA VAL A 71 13.94 -10.52 -25.61
C VAL A 71 14.39 -10.76 -27.05
N ARG A 72 13.50 -10.61 -27.99
CA ARG A 72 13.85 -10.65 -29.43
C ARG A 72 14.59 -9.37 -29.83
N ALA A 73 15.27 -9.39 -30.96
CA ALA A 73 16.01 -8.22 -31.47
C ALA A 73 15.10 -6.98 -31.72
N ASP A 74 13.80 -7.19 -31.97
CA ASP A 74 12.80 -6.14 -32.09
C ASP A 74 12.29 -5.59 -30.75
N GLY A 75 12.80 -6.17 -29.63
CA GLY A 75 12.45 -5.76 -28.27
C GLY A 75 11.17 -6.39 -27.75
N TRP A 76 10.72 -5.88 -26.61
CA TRP A 76 9.46 -6.26 -25.98
C TRP A 76 8.63 -4.99 -25.71
N ASN A 77 7.63 -4.74 -26.55
CA ASN A 77 6.76 -3.58 -26.46
C ASN A 77 5.31 -4.09 -26.46
N GLU A 78 4.72 -4.18 -25.29
CA GLU A 78 3.37 -4.69 -25.08
C GLU A 78 2.64 -3.84 -24.03
N SER A 79 1.33 -3.85 -24.10
CA SER A 79 0.47 -3.21 -23.10
C SER A 79 -0.82 -3.98 -22.93
N GLY A 80 -1.45 -3.84 -21.77
CA GLY A 80 -2.70 -4.53 -21.48
C GLY A 80 -3.34 -4.05 -20.20
N GLU A 81 -4.39 -4.74 -19.81
CA GLU A 81 -5.10 -4.50 -18.57
C GLU A 81 -5.39 -5.84 -17.89
N SER A 82 -5.21 -5.88 -16.58
CA SER A 82 -5.46 -7.05 -15.74
C SER A 82 -5.98 -6.61 -14.38
N ASN A 83 -7.17 -7.09 -13.99
CA ASN A 83 -7.79 -6.78 -12.68
C ASN A 83 -7.88 -5.27 -12.36
N GLY A 84 -8.16 -4.43 -13.36
CA GLY A 84 -8.23 -2.98 -13.19
C GLY A 84 -6.86 -2.28 -13.10
N LEU A 85 -5.76 -3.02 -13.28
CA LEU A 85 -4.41 -2.51 -13.41
C LEU A 85 -4.08 -2.40 -14.89
N ARG A 86 -3.70 -1.22 -15.35
CA ARG A 86 -3.21 -1.01 -16.73
C ARG A 86 -1.70 -1.09 -16.71
N TRP A 87 -1.13 -1.90 -17.59
CA TRP A 87 0.31 -2.08 -17.67
C TRP A 87 0.85 -1.80 -19.06
N GLN A 88 2.08 -1.36 -19.11
CA GLN A 88 2.85 -1.14 -20.33
C GLN A 88 4.29 -1.59 -20.12
N VAL A 89 4.81 -2.34 -21.09
CA VAL A 89 6.21 -2.75 -21.17
C VAL A 89 6.85 -2.05 -22.34
N ARG A 90 8.00 -1.44 -22.13
CA ARG A 90 8.85 -0.84 -23.16
C ARG A 90 10.24 -1.44 -23.09
N SER A 91 10.82 -1.68 -24.23
CA SER A 91 12.15 -2.23 -24.37
C SER A 91 13.01 -1.30 -25.21
N THR A 92 14.19 -0.98 -24.71
CA THR A 92 15.20 -0.20 -25.44
C THR A 92 16.53 -0.94 -25.42
N PRO A 93 17.29 -0.97 -26.56
CA PRO A 93 18.60 -1.55 -26.57
C PRO A 93 19.51 -0.88 -25.53
N TYR A 94 20.15 -1.67 -24.67
CA TYR A 94 21.06 -1.17 -23.66
C TYR A 94 22.50 -1.22 -24.17
N THR A 95 23.11 -0.06 -24.35
CA THR A 95 24.52 0.07 -24.78
C THR A 95 25.38 0.37 -23.57
N THR A 96 26.44 -0.41 -23.38
CA THR A 96 27.47 -0.17 -22.37
C THR A 96 28.85 -0.23 -23.01
N GLU A 97 29.81 0.46 -22.44
CA GLU A 97 31.22 0.44 -22.88
C GLU A 97 31.85 -0.96 -22.78
N LEU A 98 31.23 -1.87 -22.01
CA LEU A 98 31.63 -3.27 -21.87
C LEU A 98 31.14 -4.17 -23.03
N ASN A 99 30.36 -3.64 -23.97
CA ASN A 99 29.86 -4.36 -25.13
C ASN A 99 31.01 -4.59 -26.14
N GLY A 100 31.82 -5.61 -25.87
CA GLY A 100 32.79 -6.11 -26.85
C GLY A 100 32.11 -6.97 -27.94
N PRO A 101 32.83 -7.32 -29.01
CA PRO A 101 32.29 -8.10 -30.14
C PRO A 101 31.75 -9.48 -29.78
N LYS A 102 31.98 -9.96 -28.56
CA LYS A 102 31.45 -11.22 -28.02
C LYS A 102 30.38 -11.02 -26.91
N ALA A 103 30.03 -9.79 -26.58
CA ALA A 103 29.03 -9.52 -25.56
C ALA A 103 27.61 -9.88 -26.06
N ILE A 104 26.80 -10.42 -25.19
CA ILE A 104 25.38 -10.65 -25.48
C ILE A 104 24.69 -9.29 -25.43
N PRO A 105 23.98 -8.87 -26.50
CA PRO A 105 23.20 -7.65 -26.47
C PRO A 105 22.16 -7.70 -25.35
N LEU A 106 21.97 -6.58 -24.67
CA LEU A 106 21.01 -6.43 -23.59
C LEU A 106 19.94 -5.41 -24.00
N HIS A 107 18.74 -5.58 -23.47
CA HIS A 107 17.67 -4.62 -23.54
C HIS A 107 17.32 -4.15 -22.13
N GLU A 108 17.17 -2.85 -21.97
CA GLU A 108 16.54 -2.28 -20.80
C GLU A 108 15.02 -2.40 -20.96
N ILE A 109 14.40 -3.06 -19.98
CA ILE A 109 12.97 -3.28 -19.94
C ILE A 109 12.39 -2.40 -18.86
N GLN A 110 11.50 -1.49 -19.25
CA GLN A 110 10.74 -0.64 -18.36
C GLN A 110 9.29 -1.12 -18.31
N ILE A 111 8.82 -1.47 -17.13
CA ILE A 111 7.43 -1.86 -16.88
C ILE A 111 6.78 -0.74 -16.08
N GLU A 112 5.69 -0.20 -16.60
CA GLU A 112 4.85 0.78 -15.92
C GLU A 112 3.47 0.18 -15.67
N ILE A 113 3.01 0.22 -14.41
CA ILE A 113 1.67 -0.24 -14.02
C ILE A 113 0.95 0.91 -13.35
N THR A 114 -0.26 1.20 -13.80
CA THR A 114 -1.10 2.28 -13.29
C THR A 114 -2.47 1.76 -12.87
N TRP A 115 -3.04 2.36 -11.82
CA TRP A 115 -4.38 2.03 -11.33
C TRP A 115 -5.10 3.24 -10.77
N PRO A 116 -6.44 3.26 -10.84
CA PRO A 116 -7.22 4.35 -10.29
C PRO A 116 -7.24 4.29 -8.75
N LEU A 117 -6.99 5.43 -8.10
CA LEU A 117 -7.20 5.68 -6.69
C LEU A 117 -8.18 6.84 -6.51
N VAL A 118 -8.75 6.99 -5.32
CA VAL A 118 -9.65 8.11 -5.03
C VAL A 118 -8.89 9.43 -5.12
N GLY A 119 -9.19 10.23 -6.15
CA GLY A 119 -8.60 11.54 -6.37
C GLY A 119 -7.17 11.54 -6.95
N ARG A 120 -6.60 10.37 -7.30
CA ARG A 120 -5.26 10.26 -7.88
C ARG A 120 -5.09 8.95 -8.66
N THR A 121 -3.99 8.82 -9.38
CA THR A 121 -3.58 7.57 -10.04
C THR A 121 -2.41 6.97 -9.27
N GLY A 122 -2.52 5.69 -8.92
CA GLY A 122 -1.38 4.91 -8.42
C GLY A 122 -0.48 4.53 -9.59
N ARG A 123 0.82 4.44 -9.35
CA ARG A 123 1.84 4.06 -10.33
C ARG A 123 2.92 3.23 -9.69
N LEU A 124 3.32 2.16 -10.38
CA LEU A 124 4.49 1.35 -10.07
C LEU A 124 5.35 1.30 -11.34
N GLU A 125 6.65 1.48 -11.17
CA GLU A 125 7.63 1.39 -12.24
C GLU A 125 8.72 0.40 -11.84
N ALA A 126 9.05 -0.52 -12.75
CA ALA A 126 10.12 -1.48 -12.58
C ALA A 126 11.03 -1.44 -13.80
N VAL A 127 12.33 -1.46 -13.58
CA VAL A 127 13.35 -1.47 -14.64
C VAL A 127 14.27 -2.67 -14.43
N THR A 128 14.56 -3.39 -15.53
CA THR A 128 15.48 -4.53 -15.50
C THR A 128 16.21 -4.63 -16.83
N LEU A 129 17.22 -5.50 -16.89
CA LEU A 129 17.95 -5.83 -18.11
C LEU A 129 17.66 -7.27 -18.48
N LEU A 130 17.28 -7.51 -19.74
CA LEU A 130 17.10 -8.83 -20.28
C LEU A 130 18.06 -9.04 -21.47
N PRO A 131 18.63 -10.24 -21.62
CA PRO A 131 19.48 -10.56 -22.76
C PRO A 131 18.64 -10.72 -24.03
N GLU A 132 19.20 -10.30 -25.15
CA GLU A 132 18.64 -10.57 -26.47
C GLU A 132 18.75 -12.07 -26.79
N GLN A 133 17.68 -12.62 -27.35
CA GLN A 133 17.67 -14.00 -27.80
C GLN A 133 18.63 -14.15 -28.99
N LYS A 134 19.66 -14.94 -28.80
CA LYS A 134 20.59 -15.28 -29.87
C LYS A 134 19.84 -15.99 -30.99
N ALA A 135 19.95 -15.48 -32.20
CA ALA A 135 19.36 -16.12 -33.36
C ALA A 135 19.93 -17.58 -33.50
N PRO A 136 19.06 -18.58 -33.79
CA PRO A 136 19.55 -19.94 -33.99
C PRO A 136 20.56 -19.95 -35.14
N PRO A 137 21.67 -20.71 -35.02
CA PRO A 137 22.65 -20.84 -36.09
C PRO A 137 21.96 -21.49 -37.27
N GLY A 138 21.79 -20.77 -38.38
CA GLY A 138 21.19 -21.29 -39.62
C GLY A 138 19.98 -20.56 -40.18
N ALA A 139 19.47 -19.51 -39.51
CA ALA A 139 18.46 -18.62 -40.10
C ALA A 139 19.14 -17.65 -41.08
N VAL A 140 19.48 -18.15 -42.23
CA VAL A 140 19.89 -17.32 -43.39
C VAL A 140 18.61 -16.74 -44.01
N ARG A 141 18.60 -15.41 -44.20
CA ARG A 141 17.57 -14.72 -44.94
C ARG A 141 17.56 -15.15 -46.42
#